data_feba1eeb6df6c3ea4cde23b5f1a051ad
#
_entry.id   feba1eeb6df6c3ea4cde23b5f1a051ad
#
_cell.length_a   1.000
_cell.length_b   1.000
_cell.length_c   1.000
_cell.angle_alpha   90.00
_cell.angle_beta   90.00
_cell.angle_gamma   90.00
#
_symmetry.space_group_name_H-M   'P 1'
#
loop_
_entity.id
_entity.type
_entity.pdbx_description
1 polymer ?
#
loop_
_entity_poly.entity_id
_entity_poly.type
_entity_poly.pdbx_seq_one_letter_code
_entity_poly.pdbx_strand_id
1 'polypeptide(L)'
;MGRGLDALLGGGDTGTPSVIEQEGELRNLPIQYIQPGKYQPRRHWNDEALDELAASIRAQGLIQPVVVRALGKNSYELIAGERRWRAAQRAQLSEIPALVKDVPEVAVPAMALIENIQRQDLTPLEEADAIKRLIDDFDLTHQQAADAVGRSRAAVSNMLRLIDLPASIKRLLDDGKLEMGHARCLLTLPEHQAEALALEAARNSWSVRELEDAARKAQTAPKGKAKSAPARDPNVDALERELAERFATKVEVAHGRGGRGKLVIHYHSNDELDGILGKLR
;
A
#
# COMPACT_ATOMS: atom_id res chain seq x y z
N MET A 1 -28.54 -8.39 9.39
CA MET A 1 -27.64 -9.51 9.00
C MET A 1 -26.40 -9.69 9.90
N GLY A 2 -26.38 -9.11 11.09
CA GLY A 2 -25.19 -9.06 11.97
C GLY A 2 -24.91 -10.28 12.88
N ARG A 3 -25.81 -11.29 12.97
CA ARG A 3 -25.69 -12.36 13.97
C ARG A 3 -24.61 -13.42 13.70
N GLY A 4 -24.11 -13.55 12.49
CA GLY A 4 -23.09 -14.56 12.15
C GLY A 4 -21.66 -14.13 12.48
N LEU A 5 -21.41 -12.82 12.53
CA LEU A 5 -20.09 -12.23 12.77
C LEU A 5 -19.80 -11.99 14.25
N ASP A 6 -20.80 -11.75 15.06
CA ASP A 6 -20.66 -11.71 16.53
C ASP A 6 -20.09 -13.04 17.07
N ALA A 7 -20.39 -14.17 16.38
CA ALA A 7 -19.80 -15.46 16.69
C ALA A 7 -18.31 -15.59 16.29
N LEU A 8 -17.87 -14.88 15.26
CA LEU A 8 -16.46 -14.88 14.79
C LEU A 8 -15.54 -14.09 15.72
N LEU A 9 -16.06 -12.99 16.28
CA LEU A 9 -15.25 -12.00 16.99
C LEU A 9 -15.44 -12.03 18.50
N GLY A 10 -16.23 -13.01 19.03
CA GLY A 10 -16.55 -13.04 20.45
C GLY A 10 -17.37 -11.81 20.81
N GLY A 11 -18.64 -11.76 20.41
CA GLY A 11 -19.54 -10.64 20.67
C GLY A 11 -19.53 -10.25 22.15
N GLY A 12 -19.41 -8.97 22.38
CA GLY A 12 -19.14 -8.31 23.64
C GLY A 12 -19.87 -8.92 24.84
N ASP A 13 -19.17 -8.99 25.94
CA ASP A 13 -19.62 -9.17 27.34
C ASP A 13 -20.04 -10.56 27.81
N THR A 14 -19.88 -11.63 27.06
CA THR A 14 -20.26 -12.99 27.51
C THR A 14 -19.19 -14.06 27.42
N GLY A 15 -17.90 -13.74 27.51
CA GLY A 15 -16.84 -14.77 27.76
C GLY A 15 -16.78 -15.95 26.76
N THR A 16 -17.46 -15.86 25.63
CA THR A 16 -17.41 -16.87 24.57
C THR A 16 -16.19 -16.63 23.71
N PRO A 17 -15.24 -17.58 23.57
CA PRO A 17 -14.07 -17.42 22.72
C PRO A 17 -14.51 -17.13 21.27
N SER A 18 -13.80 -16.24 20.58
CA SER A 18 -14.05 -15.97 19.16
C SER A 18 -13.87 -17.26 18.35
N VAL A 19 -14.62 -17.44 17.27
CA VAL A 19 -14.47 -18.61 16.37
C VAL A 19 -13.02 -18.70 15.82
N ILE A 20 -12.31 -17.58 15.79
CA ILE A 20 -10.89 -17.51 15.39
C ILE A 20 -10.02 -18.17 16.47
N GLU A 21 -10.36 -18.04 17.76
CA GLU A 21 -9.66 -18.61 18.91
C GLU A 21 -10.15 -20.02 19.29
N GLN A 22 -11.26 -20.49 18.69
CA GLN A 22 -11.73 -21.84 18.96
C GLN A 22 -10.67 -22.86 18.57
N GLU A 23 -10.16 -23.56 19.57
CA GLU A 23 -9.28 -24.71 19.40
C GLU A 23 -10.01 -25.75 18.56
N GLY A 24 -9.48 -26.05 17.36
CA GLY A 24 -9.99 -27.10 16.52
C GLY A 24 -9.54 -28.48 17.07
N GLU A 25 -10.31 -29.51 16.88
CA GLU A 25 -9.88 -30.86 17.20
C GLU A 25 -8.98 -31.43 16.09
N LEU A 26 -7.74 -31.80 16.45
CA LEU A 26 -6.82 -32.43 15.49
C LEU A 26 -7.24 -33.91 15.31
N ARG A 27 -7.56 -34.31 14.09
CA ARG A 27 -7.94 -35.66 13.70
C ARG A 27 -7.26 -36.08 12.42
N ASN A 28 -6.97 -37.37 12.26
CA ASN A 28 -6.65 -37.93 10.95
C ASN A 28 -7.95 -38.22 10.22
N LEU A 29 -8.13 -37.64 9.05
CA LEU A 29 -9.34 -37.80 8.26
C LEU A 29 -9.02 -38.50 6.95
N PRO A 30 -9.85 -39.47 6.51
CA PRO A 30 -9.77 -40.00 5.16
C PRO A 30 -9.88 -38.90 4.11
N ILE A 31 -8.92 -38.82 3.18
CA ILE A 31 -8.81 -37.74 2.23
C ILE A 31 -10.05 -37.61 1.34
N GLN A 32 -10.74 -38.75 1.10
CA GLN A 32 -11.98 -38.83 0.33
C GLN A 32 -13.19 -38.13 0.98
N TYR A 33 -13.13 -37.87 2.31
CA TYR A 33 -14.20 -37.16 3.02
C TYR A 33 -14.03 -35.67 3.02
N ILE A 34 -12.89 -35.17 2.49
CA ILE A 34 -12.58 -33.76 2.42
C ILE A 34 -12.85 -33.24 1.00
N GLN A 35 -13.77 -32.31 0.88
CA GLN A 35 -14.10 -31.62 -0.35
C GLN A 35 -13.48 -30.21 -0.41
N PRO A 36 -13.18 -29.69 -1.62
CA PRO A 36 -12.63 -28.35 -1.76
C PRO A 36 -13.62 -27.30 -1.25
N GLY A 37 -13.10 -26.23 -0.64
CA GLY A 37 -13.91 -25.11 -0.19
C GLY A 37 -14.46 -24.30 -1.36
N LYS A 38 -15.69 -23.76 -1.22
CA LYS A 38 -16.36 -22.92 -2.22
C LYS A 38 -15.64 -21.58 -2.49
N TYR A 39 -14.81 -21.12 -1.55
CA TYR A 39 -14.23 -19.76 -1.51
C TYR A 39 -12.71 -19.72 -1.73
N GLN A 40 -12.16 -20.67 -2.49
CA GLN A 40 -10.72 -20.73 -2.74
C GLN A 40 -10.29 -19.71 -3.81
N PRO A 41 -9.37 -18.76 -3.49
CA PRO A 41 -9.01 -17.67 -4.39
C PRO A 41 -8.10 -18.12 -5.55
N ARG A 42 -7.37 -19.22 -5.38
CA ARG A 42 -6.34 -19.64 -6.36
C ARG A 42 -6.91 -20.53 -7.43
N ARG A 43 -7.04 -20.00 -8.67
CA ARG A 43 -7.56 -20.74 -9.84
C ARG A 43 -6.48 -21.43 -10.70
N HIS A 44 -5.23 -20.98 -10.60
CA HIS A 44 -4.13 -21.53 -11.37
C HIS A 44 -3.10 -22.18 -10.43
N TRP A 45 -2.71 -23.40 -10.76
CA TRP A 45 -1.77 -24.20 -10.01
C TRP A 45 -0.53 -24.44 -10.84
N ASN A 46 0.64 -24.25 -10.28
CA ASN A 46 1.88 -24.72 -10.85
C ASN A 46 1.99 -26.22 -10.53
N ASP A 47 1.85 -27.06 -11.56
CA ASP A 47 1.89 -28.52 -11.42
C ASP A 47 3.22 -29.03 -10.92
N GLU A 48 4.35 -28.46 -11.37
CA GLU A 48 5.71 -28.82 -10.94
C GLU A 48 5.87 -28.61 -9.42
N ALA A 49 5.51 -27.40 -8.94
CA ALA A 49 5.58 -27.08 -7.50
C ALA A 49 4.61 -27.93 -6.65
N LEU A 50 3.55 -28.46 -7.25
CA LEU A 50 2.62 -29.36 -6.57
C LEU A 50 3.19 -30.80 -6.51
N ASP A 51 3.89 -31.25 -7.55
CA ASP A 51 4.55 -32.54 -7.61
C ASP A 51 5.75 -32.62 -6.67
N GLU A 52 6.54 -31.55 -6.56
CA GLU A 52 7.61 -31.44 -5.56
C GLU A 52 7.04 -31.57 -4.13
N LEU A 53 5.95 -30.85 -3.84
CA LEU A 53 5.31 -30.93 -2.55
C LEU A 53 4.73 -32.34 -2.29
N ALA A 54 4.16 -33.00 -3.31
CA ALA A 54 3.66 -34.37 -3.21
C ALA A 54 4.79 -35.37 -2.94
N ALA A 55 5.98 -35.19 -3.56
CA ALA A 55 7.16 -36.01 -3.29
C ALA A 55 7.63 -35.84 -1.83
N SER A 56 7.68 -34.62 -1.34
CA SER A 56 8.01 -34.34 0.08
C SER A 56 7.01 -34.96 1.05
N ILE A 57 5.71 -34.82 0.76
CA ILE A 57 4.63 -35.41 1.60
C ILE A 57 4.69 -36.95 1.58
N ARG A 58 5.04 -37.55 0.46
CA ARG A 58 5.23 -39.03 0.37
C ARG A 58 6.37 -39.51 1.23
N ALA A 59 7.46 -38.72 1.32
CA ALA A 59 8.65 -39.09 2.09
C ALA A 59 8.49 -38.85 3.60
N GLN A 60 7.83 -37.78 4.01
CA GLN A 60 7.83 -37.31 5.40
C GLN A 60 6.41 -37.25 6.03
N GLY A 61 5.37 -37.52 5.25
CA GLY A 61 4.00 -37.28 5.66
C GLY A 61 3.60 -35.78 5.61
N LEU A 62 2.36 -35.49 5.93
CA LEU A 62 1.84 -34.13 6.04
C LEU A 62 2.12 -33.60 7.45
N ILE A 63 3.16 -32.78 7.61
CA ILE A 63 3.57 -32.25 8.93
C ILE A 63 2.57 -31.21 9.44
N GLN A 64 2.13 -30.30 8.57
CA GLN A 64 1.21 -29.24 8.94
C GLN A 64 -0.22 -29.61 8.55
N PRO A 65 -1.18 -29.70 9.51
CA PRO A 65 -2.54 -30.13 9.22
C PRO A 65 -3.26 -29.15 8.28
N VAL A 66 -4.24 -29.66 7.53
CA VAL A 66 -5.22 -28.84 6.82
C VAL A 66 -6.31 -28.39 7.81
N VAL A 67 -7.00 -27.28 7.50
CA VAL A 67 -8.11 -26.80 8.32
C VAL A 67 -9.42 -27.11 7.60
N VAL A 68 -10.33 -27.77 8.29
CA VAL A 68 -11.61 -28.21 7.74
C VAL A 68 -12.77 -27.87 8.70
N ARG A 69 -13.97 -27.76 8.15
CA ARG A 69 -15.22 -27.76 8.94
C ARG A 69 -16.03 -29.01 8.66
N ALA A 70 -16.76 -29.49 9.67
CA ALA A 70 -17.69 -30.57 9.46
C ALA A 70 -18.94 -30.07 8.73
N LEU A 71 -19.36 -30.78 7.68
CA LEU A 71 -20.65 -30.57 7.00
C LEU A 71 -21.71 -31.55 7.43
N GLY A 72 -21.28 -32.66 8.01
CA GLY A 72 -22.13 -33.77 8.47
C GLY A 72 -21.29 -35.00 8.78
N LYS A 73 -21.94 -36.14 8.88
CA LYS A 73 -21.27 -37.40 9.18
C LYS A 73 -20.34 -37.79 8.03
N ASN A 74 -19.03 -37.85 8.29
CA ASN A 74 -17.99 -38.20 7.31
C ASN A 74 -17.94 -37.26 6.07
N SER A 75 -18.25 -35.99 6.24
CA SER A 75 -18.14 -34.98 5.18
C SER A 75 -17.56 -33.71 5.75
N TYR A 76 -16.47 -33.23 5.15
CA TYR A 76 -15.72 -32.06 5.60
C TYR A 76 -15.46 -31.12 4.44
N GLU A 77 -15.55 -29.82 4.69
CA GLU A 77 -15.17 -28.78 3.72
C GLU A 77 -13.85 -28.16 4.12
N LEU A 78 -12.95 -28.03 3.15
CA LEU A 78 -11.63 -27.44 3.33
C LEU A 78 -11.76 -25.90 3.47
N ILE A 79 -11.28 -25.36 4.60
CA ILE A 79 -11.18 -23.93 4.84
C ILE A 79 -9.81 -23.42 4.39
N ALA A 80 -8.73 -24.12 4.78
CA ALA A 80 -7.35 -23.72 4.46
C ALA A 80 -6.45 -24.94 4.21
N GLY A 81 -5.39 -24.71 3.41
CA GLY A 81 -4.40 -25.76 3.11
C GLY A 81 -4.65 -26.50 1.80
N GLU A 82 -5.31 -25.91 0.81
CA GLU A 82 -5.65 -26.58 -0.46
C GLU A 82 -4.43 -27.15 -1.20
N ARG A 83 -3.30 -26.45 -1.22
CA ARG A 83 -2.05 -26.99 -1.80
C ARG A 83 -1.63 -28.29 -1.14
N ARG A 84 -1.68 -28.35 0.20
CA ARG A 84 -1.33 -29.54 0.99
C ARG A 84 -2.31 -30.69 0.74
N TRP A 85 -3.61 -30.40 0.69
CA TRP A 85 -4.62 -31.41 0.40
C TRP A 85 -4.46 -31.98 -1.03
N ARG A 86 -4.26 -31.14 -2.06
CA ARG A 86 -4.02 -31.60 -3.44
C ARG A 86 -2.73 -32.39 -3.57
N ALA A 87 -1.66 -31.95 -2.92
CA ALA A 87 -0.39 -32.66 -2.92
C ALA A 87 -0.51 -34.03 -2.19
N ALA A 88 -1.28 -34.11 -1.11
CA ALA A 88 -1.58 -35.35 -0.41
C ALA A 88 -2.39 -36.32 -1.29
N GLN A 89 -3.34 -35.82 -2.10
CA GLN A 89 -4.05 -36.64 -3.11
C GLN A 89 -3.08 -37.17 -4.15
N ARG A 90 -2.18 -36.35 -4.69
CA ARG A 90 -1.13 -36.79 -5.66
C ARG A 90 -0.13 -37.77 -5.02
N ALA A 91 0.12 -37.62 -3.72
CA ALA A 91 0.95 -38.55 -2.96
C ALA A 91 0.23 -39.86 -2.64
N GLN A 92 -1.07 -39.99 -2.96
CA GLN A 92 -1.94 -41.15 -2.70
C GLN A 92 -2.04 -41.52 -1.22
N LEU A 93 -2.06 -40.51 -0.33
CA LEU A 93 -2.31 -40.76 1.08
C LEU A 93 -3.78 -41.13 1.31
N SER A 94 -4.03 -42.14 2.14
CA SER A 94 -5.38 -42.53 2.52
C SER A 94 -6.02 -41.59 3.54
N GLU A 95 -5.19 -41.05 4.45
CA GLU A 95 -5.61 -40.15 5.54
C GLU A 95 -4.60 -39.01 5.66
N ILE A 96 -5.09 -37.84 6.12
CA ILE A 96 -4.26 -36.68 6.41
C ILE A 96 -4.65 -36.03 7.74
N PRO A 97 -3.70 -35.43 8.48
CA PRO A 97 -3.99 -34.67 9.66
C PRO A 97 -4.80 -33.41 9.30
N ALA A 98 -5.92 -33.24 9.96
CA ALA A 98 -6.84 -32.13 9.77
C ALA A 98 -7.25 -31.53 11.11
N LEU A 99 -7.29 -30.20 11.19
CA LEU A 99 -7.85 -29.45 12.30
C LEU A 99 -9.34 -29.20 12.00
N VAL A 100 -10.20 -29.92 12.70
CA VAL A 100 -11.66 -29.80 12.53
C VAL A 100 -12.16 -28.66 13.41
N LYS A 101 -12.67 -27.59 12.76
CA LYS A 101 -13.30 -26.47 13.45
C LYS A 101 -14.82 -26.49 13.25
N ASP A 102 -15.54 -26.18 14.31
CA ASP A 102 -17.00 -25.97 14.24
C ASP A 102 -17.29 -24.53 13.85
N VAL A 103 -17.41 -24.28 12.55
CA VAL A 103 -17.52 -22.92 11.97
C VAL A 103 -18.82 -22.81 11.19
N PRO A 104 -19.66 -21.79 11.46
CA PRO A 104 -20.85 -21.51 10.65
C PRO A 104 -20.47 -21.24 9.19
N GLU A 105 -21.33 -21.66 8.24
CA GLU A 105 -21.05 -21.48 6.80
C GLU A 105 -20.75 -20.00 6.42
N VAL A 106 -21.44 -19.06 7.06
CA VAL A 106 -21.26 -17.61 6.86
C VAL A 106 -19.89 -17.09 7.29
N ALA A 107 -19.18 -17.83 8.15
CA ALA A 107 -17.87 -17.44 8.66
C ALA A 107 -16.71 -17.98 7.81
N VAL A 108 -16.95 -19.03 7.01
CA VAL A 108 -15.89 -19.65 6.18
C VAL A 108 -15.20 -18.71 5.23
N PRO A 109 -15.91 -17.83 4.48
CA PRO A 109 -15.25 -16.88 3.59
C PRO A 109 -14.36 -15.88 4.33
N ALA A 110 -14.79 -15.43 5.52
CA ALA A 110 -13.98 -14.53 6.36
C ALA A 110 -12.70 -15.22 6.83
N MET A 111 -12.79 -16.46 7.32
CA MET A 111 -11.63 -17.22 7.75
C MET A 111 -10.64 -17.48 6.63
N ALA A 112 -11.12 -17.83 5.44
CA ALA A 112 -10.28 -18.02 4.27
C ALA A 112 -9.56 -16.72 3.85
N LEU A 113 -10.24 -15.58 3.98
CA LEU A 113 -9.66 -14.26 3.69
C LEU A 113 -8.62 -13.85 4.75
N ILE A 114 -8.92 -14.09 6.04
CA ILE A 114 -7.98 -13.82 7.14
C ILE A 114 -6.72 -14.68 7.00
N GLU A 115 -6.86 -15.98 6.70
CA GLU A 115 -5.69 -16.86 6.47
C GLU A 115 -4.83 -16.31 5.32
N ASN A 116 -5.46 -15.87 4.24
CA ASN A 116 -4.74 -15.31 3.10
C ASN A 116 -4.02 -13.98 3.46
N ILE A 117 -4.63 -13.12 4.30
CA ILE A 117 -4.00 -11.88 4.80
C ILE A 117 -2.79 -12.18 5.69
N GLN A 118 -2.81 -13.26 6.46
CA GLN A 118 -1.71 -13.64 7.35
C GLN A 118 -0.50 -14.25 6.63
N ARG A 119 -0.53 -14.34 5.29
CA ARG A 119 0.61 -14.80 4.49
C ARG A 119 1.72 -13.76 4.48
N GLN A 120 2.97 -14.24 4.47
CA GLN A 120 4.15 -13.36 4.50
C GLN A 120 4.55 -12.81 3.12
N ASP A 121 3.91 -13.29 2.06
CA ASP A 121 4.26 -12.98 0.67
C ASP A 121 3.37 -11.91 0.01
N LEU A 122 2.47 -11.27 0.77
CA LEU A 122 1.62 -10.19 0.26
C LEU A 122 2.38 -8.86 0.20
N THR A 123 2.16 -8.11 -0.88
CA THR A 123 2.56 -6.71 -0.93
C THR A 123 1.69 -5.87 0.01
N PRO A 124 2.15 -4.68 0.46
CA PRO A 124 1.35 -3.80 1.30
C PRO A 124 0.01 -3.38 0.69
N LEU A 125 -0.06 -3.26 -0.63
CA LEU A 125 -1.31 -2.91 -1.33
C LEU A 125 -2.25 -4.11 -1.41
N GLU A 126 -1.73 -5.31 -1.66
CA GLU A 126 -2.54 -6.54 -1.62
C GLU A 126 -3.10 -6.80 -0.22
N GLU A 127 -2.30 -6.58 0.84
CA GLU A 127 -2.78 -6.68 2.22
C GLU A 127 -3.87 -5.65 2.51
N ALA A 128 -3.70 -4.39 2.05
CA ALA A 128 -4.70 -3.33 2.20
C ALA A 128 -6.02 -3.67 1.49
N ASP A 129 -5.95 -4.15 0.25
CA ASP A 129 -7.13 -4.55 -0.52
C ASP A 129 -7.85 -5.74 0.11
N ALA A 130 -7.11 -6.73 0.63
CA ALA A 130 -7.68 -7.87 1.32
C ALA A 130 -8.37 -7.46 2.63
N ILE A 131 -7.77 -6.56 3.41
CA ILE A 131 -8.38 -6.00 4.63
C ILE A 131 -9.64 -5.20 4.29
N LYS A 132 -9.60 -4.39 3.21
CA LYS A 132 -10.77 -3.64 2.75
C LYS A 132 -11.93 -4.59 2.42
N ARG A 133 -11.65 -5.64 1.65
CA ARG A 133 -12.66 -6.67 1.34
C ARG A 133 -13.21 -7.35 2.59
N LEU A 134 -12.35 -7.64 3.57
CA LEU A 134 -12.79 -8.23 4.84
C LEU A 134 -13.78 -7.29 5.57
N ILE A 135 -13.53 -5.99 5.55
CA ILE A 135 -14.40 -4.99 6.16
C ILE A 135 -15.71 -4.86 5.38
N ASP A 136 -15.63 -4.70 4.06
CA ASP A 136 -16.79 -4.43 3.19
C ASP A 136 -17.72 -5.65 3.08
N ASP A 137 -17.16 -6.87 2.92
CA ASP A 137 -17.93 -8.10 2.73
C ASP A 137 -18.63 -8.59 4.03
N PHE A 138 -18.05 -8.22 5.19
CA PHE A 138 -18.54 -8.70 6.49
C PHE A 138 -19.01 -7.59 7.44
N ASP A 139 -19.11 -6.35 6.95
CA ASP A 139 -19.58 -5.17 7.70
C ASP A 139 -18.84 -4.96 9.04
N LEU A 140 -17.50 -5.14 9.00
CA LEU A 140 -16.65 -5.03 10.18
C LEU A 140 -16.25 -3.60 10.46
N THR A 141 -16.09 -3.29 11.73
CA THR A 141 -15.35 -2.08 12.13
C THR A 141 -13.84 -2.27 11.93
N HIS A 142 -13.08 -1.18 11.82
CA HIS A 142 -11.62 -1.24 11.75
C HIS A 142 -10.98 -1.95 12.94
N GLN A 143 -11.61 -1.86 14.14
CA GLN A 143 -11.14 -2.57 15.33
C GLN A 143 -11.32 -4.08 15.17
N GLN A 144 -12.51 -4.51 14.78
CA GLN A 144 -12.81 -5.91 14.56
C GLN A 144 -11.93 -6.55 13.50
N ALA A 145 -11.71 -5.83 12.37
CA ALA A 145 -10.79 -6.30 11.35
C ALA A 145 -9.35 -6.40 11.86
N ALA A 146 -8.91 -5.43 12.67
CA ALA A 146 -7.58 -5.45 13.29
C ALA A 146 -7.40 -6.65 14.23
N ASP A 147 -8.36 -6.91 15.09
CA ASP A 147 -8.36 -8.04 16.00
C ASP A 147 -8.34 -9.37 15.23
N ALA A 148 -9.13 -9.46 14.15
CA ALA A 148 -9.20 -10.64 13.30
C ALA A 148 -7.88 -10.98 12.59
N VAL A 149 -7.13 -9.97 12.15
CA VAL A 149 -5.85 -10.19 11.44
C VAL A 149 -4.61 -10.10 12.33
N GLY A 150 -4.78 -9.87 13.63
CA GLY A 150 -3.68 -9.77 14.60
C GLY A 150 -2.84 -8.48 14.44
N ARG A 151 -3.50 -7.38 14.03
CA ARG A 151 -2.87 -6.07 13.85
C ARG A 151 -3.45 -5.05 14.82
N SER A 152 -2.81 -3.89 14.98
CA SER A 152 -3.43 -2.78 15.70
C SER A 152 -4.44 -2.05 14.81
N ARG A 153 -5.50 -1.45 15.41
CA ARG A 153 -6.46 -0.60 14.70
C ARG A 153 -5.78 0.51 13.89
N ALA A 154 -4.72 1.10 14.45
CA ALA A 154 -3.95 2.14 13.77
C ALA A 154 -3.23 1.61 12.53
N ALA A 155 -2.67 0.39 12.59
CA ALA A 155 -2.04 -0.26 11.45
C ALA A 155 -3.05 -0.52 10.33
N VAL A 156 -4.22 -1.08 10.64
CA VAL A 156 -5.31 -1.30 9.68
C VAL A 156 -5.79 0.01 9.06
N SER A 157 -6.03 1.05 9.86
CA SER A 157 -6.44 2.35 9.33
C SER A 157 -5.39 2.98 8.42
N ASN A 158 -4.11 2.85 8.74
CA ASN A 158 -3.02 3.34 7.89
C ASN A 158 -2.91 2.54 6.58
N MET A 159 -3.14 1.24 6.63
CA MET A 159 -3.09 0.36 5.47
C MET A 159 -4.23 0.65 4.49
N LEU A 160 -5.45 0.83 5.00
CA LEU A 160 -6.61 1.20 4.19
C LEU A 160 -6.41 2.53 3.45
N ARG A 161 -5.73 3.49 4.07
CA ARG A 161 -5.40 4.78 3.41
C ARG A 161 -4.45 4.63 2.21
N LEU A 162 -3.70 3.53 2.08
CA LEU A 162 -2.88 3.28 0.90
C LEU A 162 -3.73 3.11 -0.37
N ILE A 163 -4.96 2.62 -0.20
CA ILE A 163 -5.91 2.43 -1.30
C ILE A 163 -6.30 3.78 -1.93
N ASP A 164 -6.23 4.86 -1.15
CA ASP A 164 -6.57 6.22 -1.61
C ASP A 164 -5.40 6.92 -2.34
N LEU A 165 -4.21 6.29 -2.39
CA LEU A 165 -3.07 6.85 -3.10
C LEU A 165 -3.28 6.85 -4.62
N PRO A 166 -2.74 7.87 -5.33
CA PRO A 166 -2.70 7.90 -6.79
C PRO A 166 -2.04 6.64 -7.38
N ALA A 167 -2.51 6.23 -8.56
CA ALA A 167 -2.02 5.03 -9.23
C ALA A 167 -0.50 5.08 -9.54
N SER A 168 0.04 6.26 -9.77
CA SER A 168 1.47 6.50 -9.96
C SER A 168 2.30 6.10 -8.73
N ILE A 169 1.83 6.46 -7.53
CA ILE A 169 2.49 6.14 -6.26
C ILE A 169 2.34 4.65 -5.92
N LYS A 170 1.16 4.07 -6.16
CA LYS A 170 0.93 2.63 -5.96
C LYS A 170 1.92 1.78 -6.77
N ARG A 171 2.15 2.14 -8.04
CA ARG A 171 3.14 1.45 -8.88
C ARG A 171 4.56 1.52 -8.31
N LEU A 172 4.95 2.66 -7.74
CA LEU A 172 6.27 2.80 -7.11
C LEU A 172 6.42 1.94 -5.85
N LEU A 173 5.32 1.71 -5.11
CA LEU A 173 5.27 0.80 -3.97
C LEU A 173 5.36 -0.67 -4.43
N ASP A 174 4.60 -1.06 -5.45
CA ASP A 174 4.62 -2.42 -6.00
C ASP A 174 5.98 -2.76 -6.63
N ASP A 175 6.63 -1.77 -7.29
CA ASP A 175 7.98 -1.90 -7.83
C ASP A 175 9.08 -1.94 -6.73
N GLY A 176 8.73 -1.77 -5.45
CA GLY A 176 9.68 -1.70 -4.34
C GLY A 176 10.57 -0.46 -4.33
N LYS A 177 10.23 0.58 -5.13
CA LYS A 177 10.96 1.86 -5.18
C LYS A 177 10.62 2.78 -4.01
N LEU A 178 9.48 2.56 -3.41
CA LEU A 178 9.02 3.23 -2.19
C LEU A 178 8.59 2.19 -1.16
N GLU A 179 8.73 2.52 0.11
CA GLU A 179 8.31 1.70 1.24
C GLU A 179 7.03 2.26 1.89
N MET A 180 6.40 1.49 2.77
CA MET A 180 5.22 1.89 3.56
C MET A 180 5.42 3.23 4.30
N GLY A 181 6.62 3.49 4.80
CA GLY A 181 6.96 4.75 5.47
C GLY A 181 6.80 5.95 4.53
N HIS A 182 7.30 5.82 3.30
CA HIS A 182 7.16 6.84 2.26
C HIS A 182 5.69 7.09 1.93
N ALA A 183 4.91 6.03 1.74
CA ALA A 183 3.48 6.13 1.45
C ALA A 183 2.71 6.91 2.53
N ARG A 184 3.01 6.66 3.82
CA ARG A 184 2.38 7.37 4.95
C ARG A 184 2.65 8.87 4.92
N CYS A 185 3.86 9.28 4.56
CA CYS A 185 4.21 10.69 4.43
C CYS A 185 3.44 11.35 3.29
N LEU A 186 3.36 10.67 2.15
CA LEU A 186 2.68 11.16 0.95
C LEU A 186 1.17 11.35 1.14
N LEU A 187 0.52 10.50 1.95
CA LEU A 187 -0.91 10.62 2.29
C LEU A 187 -1.30 11.92 3.01
N THR A 188 -0.33 12.66 3.53
CA THR A 188 -0.57 13.95 4.21
C THR A 188 -0.55 15.14 3.26
N LEU A 189 -0.20 14.92 2.00
CA LEU A 189 0.00 15.95 0.99
C LEU A 189 -1.17 16.00 -0.02
N PRO A 190 -1.41 17.14 -0.65
CA PRO A 190 -2.24 17.22 -1.85
C PRO A 190 -1.68 16.32 -2.95
N GLU A 191 -2.56 15.71 -3.74
CA GLU A 191 -2.22 14.69 -4.75
C GLU A 191 -1.06 15.09 -5.67
N HIS A 192 -1.11 16.30 -6.26
CA HIS A 192 -0.07 16.80 -7.17
C HIS A 192 1.31 16.93 -6.50
N GLN A 193 1.35 17.27 -5.19
CA GLN A 193 2.61 17.36 -4.42
C GLN A 193 3.09 15.97 -4.03
N ALA A 194 2.18 15.08 -3.65
CA ALA A 194 2.49 13.71 -3.32
C ALA A 194 3.12 12.98 -4.51
N GLU A 195 2.55 13.12 -5.71
CA GLU A 195 3.12 12.51 -6.93
C GLU A 195 4.51 13.06 -7.30
N ALA A 196 4.68 14.39 -7.23
CA ALA A 196 5.97 15.00 -7.52
C ALA A 196 7.06 14.51 -6.56
N LEU A 197 6.78 14.53 -5.25
CA LEU A 197 7.72 14.08 -4.23
C LEU A 197 7.97 12.56 -4.27
N ALA A 198 6.96 11.77 -4.62
CA ALA A 198 7.10 10.32 -4.79
C ALA A 198 8.08 9.97 -5.92
N LEU A 199 7.96 10.67 -7.07
CA LEU A 199 8.86 10.48 -8.21
C LEU A 199 10.29 10.92 -7.87
N GLU A 200 10.45 12.03 -7.15
CA GLU A 200 11.75 12.52 -6.74
C GLU A 200 12.42 11.57 -5.73
N ALA A 201 11.67 11.12 -4.74
CA ALA A 201 12.13 10.14 -3.76
C ALA A 201 12.57 8.82 -4.41
N ALA A 202 11.77 8.31 -5.35
CA ALA A 202 12.09 7.08 -6.09
C ALA A 202 13.33 7.23 -6.98
N ARG A 203 13.53 8.40 -7.63
CA ARG A 203 14.71 8.66 -8.46
C ARG A 203 16.00 8.78 -7.66
N ASN A 204 15.93 9.41 -6.50
CA ASN A 204 17.08 9.73 -5.67
C ASN A 204 17.28 8.71 -4.54
N SER A 205 16.48 7.65 -4.48
CA SER A 205 16.50 6.62 -3.42
C SER A 205 16.47 7.23 -2.02
N TRP A 206 15.58 8.19 -1.81
CA TRP A 206 15.44 8.85 -0.51
C TRP A 206 15.03 7.88 0.58
N SER A 207 15.54 8.12 1.77
CA SER A 207 15.03 7.49 2.97
C SER A 207 13.67 8.08 3.38
N VAL A 208 12.92 7.36 4.21
CA VAL A 208 11.65 7.87 4.76
C VAL A 208 11.82 9.23 5.44
N ARG A 209 12.94 9.43 6.17
CA ARG A 209 13.23 10.69 6.87
C ARG A 209 13.45 11.88 5.91
N GLU A 210 14.15 11.64 4.81
CA GLU A 210 14.37 12.68 3.78
C GLU A 210 13.05 13.09 3.13
N LEU A 211 12.18 12.12 2.85
CA LEU A 211 10.84 12.40 2.33
C LEU A 211 9.96 13.12 3.36
N GLU A 212 10.02 12.75 4.65
CA GLU A 212 9.33 13.45 5.74
C GLU A 212 9.74 14.91 5.83
N ASP A 213 11.04 15.19 5.74
CA ASP A 213 11.56 16.56 5.75
C ASP A 213 11.13 17.34 4.51
N ALA A 214 11.12 16.73 3.33
CA ALA A 214 10.63 17.34 2.10
C ALA A 214 9.12 17.62 2.17
N ALA A 215 8.33 16.66 2.66
CA ALA A 215 6.90 16.80 2.87
C ALA A 215 6.57 17.94 3.85
N ARG A 216 7.31 18.04 4.95
CA ARG A 216 7.16 19.12 5.94
C ARG A 216 7.46 20.48 5.33
N LYS A 217 8.54 20.59 4.54
CA LYS A 217 8.89 21.83 3.80
C LYS A 217 7.80 22.20 2.79
N ALA A 218 7.21 21.22 2.10
CA ALA A 218 6.12 21.45 1.16
C ALA A 218 4.83 21.93 1.84
N GLN A 219 4.54 21.43 3.05
CA GLN A 219 3.39 21.86 3.87
C GLN A 219 3.58 23.24 4.50
N THR A 220 4.82 23.54 4.94
CA THR A 220 5.16 24.81 5.60
C THR A 220 5.51 25.91 4.60
N ALA A 221 5.80 25.56 3.35
CA ALA A 221 5.92 26.52 2.30
C ALA A 221 4.61 27.34 2.28
N PRO A 222 4.64 28.68 2.47
CA PRO A 222 3.42 29.48 2.41
C PRO A 222 2.78 29.08 1.09
N LYS A 223 1.46 28.76 1.12
CA LYS A 223 0.65 28.55 -0.09
C LYS A 223 0.88 29.77 -0.97
N GLY A 224 1.98 29.73 -1.73
CA GLY A 224 2.26 30.74 -2.70
C GLY A 224 1.05 30.72 -3.61
N LYS A 225 0.16 31.72 -3.46
CA LYS A 225 -0.59 32.18 -4.60
C LYS A 225 0.41 32.01 -5.75
N ALA A 226 0.07 31.18 -6.74
CA ALA A 226 0.74 31.29 -8.02
C ALA A 226 0.84 32.79 -8.24
N LYS A 227 2.03 33.35 -8.07
CA LYS A 227 2.26 34.72 -8.46
C LYS A 227 1.97 34.66 -9.96
N SER A 228 0.72 34.98 -10.31
CA SER A 228 0.53 35.63 -11.57
C SER A 228 1.62 36.67 -11.56
N ALA A 229 2.62 36.50 -12.44
CA ALA A 229 3.63 37.50 -12.61
C ALA A 229 2.85 38.83 -12.70
N PRO A 230 3.09 39.79 -11.79
CA PRO A 230 2.39 41.05 -11.87
C PRO A 230 2.54 41.46 -13.33
N ALA A 231 1.44 41.82 -13.99
CA ALA A 231 1.46 42.23 -15.36
C ALA A 231 2.62 43.25 -15.46
N ARG A 232 3.71 42.89 -16.16
CA ARG A 232 4.91 43.72 -16.29
C ARG A 232 4.42 45.02 -16.89
N ASP A 233 4.82 46.13 -16.29
CA ASP A 233 4.51 47.42 -16.82
C ASP A 233 5.14 47.51 -18.23
N PRO A 234 4.35 47.75 -19.30
CA PRO A 234 4.88 47.85 -20.66
C PRO A 234 6.03 48.83 -20.80
N ASN A 235 6.09 49.86 -19.95
CA ASN A 235 7.16 50.82 -19.90
C ASN A 235 8.46 50.23 -19.36
N VAL A 236 8.39 49.29 -18.43
CA VAL A 236 9.55 48.56 -17.88
C VAL A 236 10.12 47.64 -18.93
N ASP A 237 9.26 46.90 -19.66
CA ASP A 237 9.70 46.02 -20.76
C ASP A 237 10.32 46.80 -21.94
N ALA A 238 9.86 48.02 -22.17
CA ALA A 238 10.49 48.92 -23.18
C ALA A 238 11.85 49.39 -22.71
N LEU A 239 11.99 49.80 -21.45
CA LEU A 239 13.24 50.24 -20.84
C LEU A 239 14.28 49.09 -20.78
N GLU A 240 13.86 47.87 -20.41
CA GLU A 240 14.75 46.72 -20.41
C GLU A 240 15.30 46.42 -21.80
N ARG A 241 14.47 46.52 -22.86
CA ARG A 241 14.91 46.36 -24.25
C ARG A 241 15.88 47.43 -24.71
N GLU A 242 15.60 48.70 -24.44
CA GLU A 242 16.48 49.83 -24.78
C GLU A 242 17.84 49.68 -24.09
N LEU A 243 17.85 49.33 -22.81
CA LEU A 243 19.10 49.13 -22.06
C LEU A 243 19.84 47.86 -22.51
N ALA A 244 19.14 46.79 -22.86
CA ALA A 244 19.78 45.60 -23.41
C ALA A 244 20.44 45.84 -24.77
N GLU A 245 19.80 46.62 -25.64
CA GLU A 245 20.40 47.06 -26.92
C GLU A 245 21.63 47.95 -26.71
N ARG A 246 21.52 48.90 -25.76
CA ARG A 246 22.62 49.85 -25.47
C ARG A 246 23.85 49.16 -24.88
N PHE A 247 23.66 48.20 -24.00
CA PHE A 247 24.76 47.49 -23.33
C PHE A 247 25.15 46.18 -24.05
N ALA A 248 24.40 45.78 -25.06
CA ALA A 248 24.58 44.51 -25.80
C ALA A 248 24.58 43.27 -24.88
N THR A 249 23.83 43.32 -23.78
CA THR A 249 23.73 42.24 -22.81
C THR A 249 22.36 42.23 -22.12
N LYS A 250 22.04 41.15 -21.39
CA LYS A 250 20.79 41.04 -20.68
C LYS A 250 20.71 42.02 -19.50
N VAL A 251 19.62 42.81 -19.49
CA VAL A 251 19.33 43.78 -18.44
C VAL A 251 17.96 43.46 -17.81
N GLU A 252 17.88 43.51 -16.51
CA GLU A 252 16.66 43.30 -15.73
C GLU A 252 16.38 44.50 -14.83
N VAL A 253 15.16 45.05 -14.90
CA VAL A 253 14.70 46.16 -14.07
C VAL A 253 13.61 45.70 -13.12
N ALA A 254 13.88 45.74 -11.84
CA ALA A 254 12.90 45.41 -10.79
C ALA A 254 12.44 46.69 -10.10
N HIS A 255 11.17 47.07 -10.30
CA HIS A 255 10.55 48.17 -9.59
C HIS A 255 9.96 47.76 -8.27
N GLY A 256 10.30 48.51 -7.22
CA GLY A 256 9.73 48.34 -5.87
C GLY A 256 8.72 49.44 -5.56
N ARG A 257 8.00 49.28 -4.43
CA ARG A 257 7.05 50.30 -3.96
C ARG A 257 7.79 51.59 -3.58
N GLY A 258 7.22 52.75 -3.93
CA GLY A 258 7.75 54.08 -3.57
C GLY A 258 8.91 54.55 -4.44
N GLY A 259 8.99 54.17 -5.72
CA GLY A 259 9.97 54.67 -6.68
C GLY A 259 11.40 54.11 -6.50
N ARG A 260 11.57 53.10 -5.61
CA ARG A 260 12.85 52.40 -5.46
C ARG A 260 12.87 51.19 -6.40
N GLY A 261 14.03 50.94 -6.97
CA GLY A 261 14.19 49.80 -7.89
C GLY A 261 15.61 49.25 -7.88
N LYS A 262 15.80 48.16 -8.61
CA LYS A 262 17.09 47.53 -8.82
C LYS A 262 17.28 47.30 -10.31
N LEU A 263 18.43 47.74 -10.84
CA LEU A 263 18.88 47.44 -12.17
C LEU A 263 19.96 46.37 -12.09
N VAL A 264 19.83 45.29 -12.82
CA VAL A 264 20.79 44.18 -12.89
C VAL A 264 21.24 44.04 -14.34
N ILE A 265 22.54 44.21 -14.58
CA ILE A 265 23.18 44.03 -15.89
C ILE A 265 24.03 42.77 -15.79
N HIS A 266 23.75 41.78 -16.64
CA HIS A 266 24.51 40.53 -16.71
C HIS A 266 25.74 40.73 -17.61
N TYR A 267 26.89 40.19 -17.24
CA TYR A 267 28.09 40.17 -18.04
C TYR A 267 28.80 38.82 -17.95
N HIS A 268 29.54 38.45 -18.99
CA HIS A 268 30.18 37.14 -19.11
C HIS A 268 31.71 37.21 -19.08
N SER A 269 32.28 38.42 -19.18
CA SER A 269 33.74 38.66 -19.10
C SER A 269 34.07 40.01 -18.48
N ASN A 270 35.32 40.20 -18.01
CA ASN A 270 35.79 41.45 -17.45
C ASN A 270 35.84 42.55 -18.55
N ASP A 271 36.17 42.17 -19.77
CA ASP A 271 36.21 43.13 -20.92
C ASP A 271 34.80 43.65 -21.22
N GLU A 272 33.77 42.80 -21.11
CA GLU A 272 32.38 43.21 -21.27
C GLU A 272 31.93 44.13 -20.12
N LEU A 273 32.37 43.88 -18.89
CA LEU A 273 32.11 44.73 -17.74
C LEU A 273 32.75 46.12 -17.93
N ASP A 274 34.00 46.20 -18.40
CA ASP A 274 34.69 47.46 -18.67
C ASP A 274 33.99 48.24 -19.79
N GLY A 275 33.50 47.56 -20.83
CA GLY A 275 32.68 48.15 -21.88
C GLY A 275 31.36 48.73 -21.37
N ILE A 276 30.67 48.02 -20.44
CA ILE A 276 29.44 48.48 -19.79
C ILE A 276 29.73 49.72 -18.93
N LEU A 277 30.81 49.71 -18.12
CA LEU A 277 31.20 50.81 -17.26
C LEU A 277 31.58 52.04 -18.10
N GLY A 278 32.22 51.87 -19.27
CA GLY A 278 32.53 52.94 -20.21
C GLY A 278 31.29 53.63 -20.79
N LYS A 279 30.19 52.89 -20.98
CA LYS A 279 28.90 53.42 -21.48
C LYS A 279 28.02 54.04 -20.38
N LEU A 280 28.33 53.83 -19.10
CA LEU A 280 27.66 54.41 -17.95
C LEU A 280 28.26 55.75 -17.51
N ARG A 281 29.45 56.09 -17.99
CA ARG A 281 30.09 57.40 -17.82
C ARG A 281 29.62 58.35 -18.92
#